data_17175fa0e451e3eda61d5e447692a91d
#
_entry.id   17175fa0e451e3eda61d5e447692a91d
#
_cell.length_a   1.000
_cell.length_b   1.000
_cell.length_c   1.000
_cell.angle_alpha   90.00
_cell.angle_beta   90.00
_cell.angle_gamma   90.00
#
_symmetry.space_group_name_H-M   'P 1'
#
loop_
_entity.id
_entity.type
_entity.pdbx_description
1 polymer ?
#
loop_
_entity_poly.entity_id
_entity_poly.type
_entity_poly.pdbx_seq_one_letter_code
_entity_poly.pdbx_strand_id
1 'polypeptide(L)'
;MGRIMIVDDSRLARTVTSACLTKDGHQVQEVDPVSIFEVLREVKEAVPDLLIMDFLMPNCPGTSLARACHEDPDLRDMRMLVLTAHRDFEVTKRLHAMGVAEVLFKPFEPQILVEAVRRVLAG
;
A
#
# COMPACT_ATOMS: atom_id res chain seq x y z
N MET A 1 -6.93 -15.37 -0.33
CA MET A 1 -6.43 -14.56 -1.43
C MET A 1 -7.18 -13.26 -1.54
N GLY A 2 -6.53 -12.22 -2.02
CA GLY A 2 -7.14 -10.90 -2.04
C GLY A 2 -6.87 -10.14 -3.31
N ARG A 3 -7.62 -9.06 -3.47
CA ARG A 3 -7.39 -8.08 -4.52
C ARG A 3 -6.52 -6.98 -3.93
N ILE A 4 -5.35 -6.78 -4.54
CA ILE A 4 -4.32 -5.87 -4.02
C ILE A 4 -4.03 -4.81 -5.06
N MET A 5 -3.96 -3.56 -4.61
CA MET A 5 -3.50 -2.45 -5.45
C MET A 5 -2.16 -1.99 -4.93
N ILE A 6 -1.19 -1.82 -5.83
CA ILE A 6 0.16 -1.37 -5.50
C ILE A 6 0.40 -0.02 -6.11
N VAL A 7 0.72 0.96 -5.28
CA VAL A 7 1.03 2.33 -5.70
C VAL A 7 2.49 2.62 -5.34
N ASP A 8 3.31 2.82 -6.37
CA ASP A 8 4.74 3.08 -6.21
C ASP A 8 5.21 3.81 -7.45
N ASP A 9 5.99 4.87 -7.31
CA ASP A 9 6.51 5.63 -8.44
C ASP A 9 7.67 4.92 -9.14
N SER A 10 8.30 3.94 -8.50
CA SER A 10 9.32 3.10 -9.11
C SER A 10 8.66 1.96 -9.88
N ARG A 11 8.78 1.98 -11.20
CA ARG A 11 8.24 0.92 -12.03
C ARG A 11 8.85 -0.44 -11.68
N LEU A 12 10.16 -0.47 -11.42
CA LEU A 12 10.85 -1.69 -11.03
C LEU A 12 10.32 -2.24 -9.72
N ALA A 13 10.18 -1.39 -8.71
CA ALA A 13 9.66 -1.79 -7.41
C ALA A 13 8.23 -2.31 -7.52
N ARG A 14 7.36 -1.63 -8.29
CA ARG A 14 5.99 -2.09 -8.55
C ARG A 14 5.98 -3.48 -9.17
N THR A 15 6.79 -3.67 -10.22
CA THR A 15 6.85 -4.93 -10.94
C THR A 15 7.30 -6.08 -10.05
N VAL A 16 8.34 -5.86 -9.25
CA VAL A 16 8.86 -6.88 -8.34
C VAL A 16 7.84 -7.24 -7.26
N THR A 17 7.23 -6.24 -6.64
CA THR A 17 6.20 -6.45 -5.62
C THR A 17 4.99 -7.18 -6.19
N SER A 18 4.55 -6.75 -7.36
CA SER A 18 3.42 -7.37 -8.06
C SER A 18 3.69 -8.83 -8.37
N ALA A 19 4.86 -9.14 -8.92
CA ALA A 19 5.23 -10.52 -9.26
C ALA A 19 5.23 -11.42 -8.03
N CYS A 20 5.78 -10.91 -6.92
CA CYS A 20 5.84 -11.63 -5.66
C CYS A 20 4.44 -12.00 -5.15
N LEU A 21 3.52 -11.06 -5.17
CA LEU A 21 2.16 -11.25 -4.64
C LEU A 21 1.28 -12.04 -5.61
N THR A 22 1.46 -11.86 -6.91
CA THR A 22 0.76 -12.67 -7.91
C THR A 22 1.14 -14.13 -7.77
N LYS A 23 2.42 -14.41 -7.54
CA LYS A 23 2.90 -15.76 -7.31
C LYS A 23 2.25 -16.38 -6.06
N ASP A 24 1.93 -15.58 -5.05
CA ASP A 24 1.26 -16.04 -3.85
C ASP A 24 -0.26 -16.17 -4.02
N GLY A 25 -0.78 -15.97 -5.22
CA GLY A 25 -2.18 -16.21 -5.56
C GLY A 25 -3.10 -15.00 -5.47
N HIS A 26 -2.56 -13.79 -5.27
CA HIS A 26 -3.37 -12.58 -5.21
C HIS A 26 -3.62 -12.00 -6.60
N GLN A 27 -4.72 -11.27 -6.73
CA GLN A 27 -4.98 -10.44 -7.91
C GLN A 27 -4.39 -9.07 -7.65
N VAL A 28 -3.49 -8.62 -8.53
CA VAL A 28 -2.72 -7.40 -8.29
C VAL A 28 -2.95 -6.40 -9.41
N GLN A 29 -3.22 -5.16 -9.03
CA GLN A 29 -3.29 -4.01 -9.94
C GLN A 29 -2.17 -3.05 -9.58
N GLU A 30 -1.37 -2.65 -10.57
CA GLU A 30 -0.28 -1.69 -10.38
C GLU A 30 -0.76 -0.29 -10.78
N VAL A 31 -0.40 0.71 -9.99
CA VAL A 31 -0.76 2.10 -10.24
C VAL A 31 0.49 2.97 -10.16
N ASP A 32 0.74 3.74 -11.23
CA ASP A 32 1.76 4.77 -11.23
C ASP A 32 1.15 6.02 -10.57
N PRO A 33 1.73 6.55 -9.49
CA PRO A 33 1.17 7.69 -8.78
C PRO A 33 1.42 9.01 -9.51
N VAL A 34 0.70 9.25 -10.57
CA VAL A 34 0.80 10.49 -11.36
C VAL A 34 0.35 11.69 -10.53
N SER A 35 -0.76 11.54 -9.80
CA SER A 35 -1.23 12.53 -8.84
C SER A 35 -2.08 11.83 -7.79
N ILE A 36 -2.21 12.45 -6.62
CA ILE A 36 -3.05 11.89 -5.54
C ILE A 36 -4.52 11.76 -5.97
N PHE A 37 -5.01 12.70 -6.79
CA PHE A 37 -6.40 12.67 -7.27
C PHE A 37 -6.66 11.48 -8.18
N GLU A 38 -5.73 11.20 -9.10
CA GLU A 38 -5.83 10.04 -9.99
C GLU A 38 -5.74 8.74 -9.22
N VAL A 39 -4.83 8.65 -8.25
CA VAL A 39 -4.69 7.45 -7.42
C VAL A 39 -5.98 7.20 -6.62
N LEU A 40 -6.52 8.23 -5.98
CA LEU A 40 -7.76 8.11 -5.22
C LEU A 40 -8.92 7.67 -6.08
N ARG A 41 -9.01 8.19 -7.31
CA ARG A 41 -10.05 7.78 -8.25
C ARG A 41 -9.96 6.28 -8.54
N GLU A 42 -8.76 5.79 -8.84
CA GLU A 42 -8.55 4.38 -9.13
C GLU A 42 -8.82 3.49 -7.91
N VAL A 43 -8.42 3.93 -6.72
CA VAL A 43 -8.67 3.21 -5.46
C VAL A 43 -10.18 3.10 -5.23
N LYS A 44 -10.90 4.19 -5.41
CA LYS A 44 -12.35 4.21 -5.17
C LYS A 44 -13.11 3.38 -6.21
N GLU A 45 -12.63 3.32 -7.44
CA GLU A 45 -13.23 2.47 -8.47
C GLU A 45 -13.01 0.99 -8.18
N ALA A 46 -11.80 0.62 -7.78
CA ALA A 46 -11.42 -0.77 -7.57
C ALA A 46 -11.83 -1.31 -6.19
N VAL A 47 -11.79 -0.48 -5.17
CA VAL A 47 -11.99 -0.84 -3.76
C VAL A 47 -11.27 -2.15 -3.46
N PRO A 48 -9.93 -2.15 -3.48
CA PRO A 48 -9.17 -3.37 -3.22
C PRO A 48 -9.31 -3.82 -1.76
N ASP A 49 -8.99 -5.06 -1.50
CA ASP A 49 -8.93 -5.57 -0.12
C ASP A 49 -7.73 -4.97 0.63
N LEU A 50 -6.64 -4.71 -0.11
CA LEU A 50 -5.42 -4.16 0.44
C LEU A 50 -4.82 -3.15 -0.53
N LEU A 51 -4.46 -1.98 0.00
CA LEU A 51 -3.69 -0.97 -0.71
C LEU A 51 -2.27 -0.98 -0.16
N ILE A 52 -1.30 -1.28 -1.03
CA ILE A 52 0.12 -1.18 -0.70
C ILE A 52 0.64 0.10 -1.34
N MET A 53 1.26 0.95 -0.55
CA MET A 53 1.79 2.20 -1.06
C MET A 53 3.21 2.44 -0.58
N ASP A 54 4.04 3.02 -1.45
CA ASP A 54 5.34 3.51 -1.06
C ASP A 54 5.16 4.83 -0.27
N PHE A 55 6.03 5.08 0.69
CA PHE A 55 5.92 6.27 1.54
C PHE A 55 6.30 7.54 0.77
N LEU A 56 7.42 7.49 0.04
CA LEU A 56 7.92 8.66 -0.69
C LEU A 56 7.55 8.58 -2.18
N MET A 57 6.52 9.32 -2.54
CA MET A 57 6.07 9.45 -3.93
C MET A 57 5.90 10.94 -4.23
N PRO A 58 6.61 11.49 -5.24
CA PRO A 58 6.67 12.94 -5.45
C PRO A 58 5.32 13.64 -5.58
N ASN A 59 4.39 13.04 -6.31
CA ASN A 59 3.08 13.67 -6.59
C ASN A 59 1.95 13.08 -5.76
N CYS A 60 2.27 12.15 -4.86
CA CYS A 60 1.28 11.44 -4.07
C CYS A 60 1.91 10.99 -2.74
N PRO A 61 2.16 11.93 -1.81
CA PRO A 61 2.78 11.56 -0.53
C PRO A 61 1.99 10.46 0.17
N GLY A 62 2.69 9.43 0.68
CA GLY A 62 2.06 8.28 1.31
C GLY A 62 1.18 8.67 2.49
N THR A 63 1.60 9.65 3.29
CA THR A 63 0.80 10.15 4.41
C THR A 63 -0.50 10.78 3.94
N SER A 64 -0.46 11.56 2.86
CA SER A 64 -1.65 12.21 2.30
C SER A 64 -2.62 11.17 1.73
N LEU A 65 -2.09 10.18 1.03
CA LEU A 65 -2.90 9.11 0.47
C LEU A 65 -3.55 8.27 1.58
N ALA A 66 -2.77 7.88 2.59
CA ALA A 66 -3.28 7.10 3.71
C ALA A 66 -4.41 7.86 4.44
N ARG A 67 -4.19 9.16 4.70
CA ARG A 67 -5.19 9.99 5.36
C ARG A 67 -6.48 10.07 4.54
N ALA A 68 -6.37 10.34 3.25
CA ALA A 68 -7.52 10.47 2.36
C ALA A 68 -8.33 9.17 2.32
N CYS A 69 -7.65 8.02 2.24
CA CYS A 69 -8.32 6.73 2.26
C CYS A 69 -8.98 6.44 3.60
N HIS A 70 -8.29 6.77 4.70
CA HIS A 70 -8.81 6.54 6.04
C HIS A 70 -10.09 7.35 6.32
N GLU A 71 -10.17 8.56 5.77
CA GLU A 71 -11.30 9.45 5.96
C GLU A 71 -12.48 9.16 5.02
N ASP A 72 -12.28 8.33 4.02
CA ASP A 72 -13.32 8.02 3.04
C ASP A 72 -14.18 6.85 3.53
N PRO A 73 -15.48 7.06 3.79
CA PRO A 73 -16.34 5.98 4.31
C PRO A 73 -16.50 4.82 3.33
N ASP A 74 -16.32 5.05 2.02
CA ASP A 74 -16.41 3.96 1.03
C ASP A 74 -15.21 3.03 1.09
N LEU A 75 -14.12 3.43 1.74
CA LEU A 75 -12.87 2.67 1.84
C LEU A 75 -12.60 2.15 3.26
N ARG A 76 -13.59 2.18 4.15
CA ARG A 76 -13.35 1.82 5.55
C ARG A 76 -12.93 0.37 5.77
N ASP A 77 -13.31 -0.54 4.87
CA ASP A 77 -12.97 -1.95 4.99
C ASP A 77 -11.66 -2.30 4.27
N MET A 78 -11.11 -1.36 3.50
CA MET A 78 -9.85 -1.55 2.81
C MET A 78 -8.70 -1.44 3.81
N ARG A 79 -7.78 -2.38 3.74
CA ARG A 79 -6.59 -2.34 4.58
C ARG A 79 -5.45 -1.64 3.84
N MET A 80 -4.51 -1.10 4.60
CA MET A 80 -3.37 -0.37 4.04
C MET A 80 -2.07 -0.89 4.62
N LEU A 81 -1.05 -1.03 3.75
CA LEU A 81 0.31 -1.38 4.11
C LEU A 81 1.25 -0.39 3.43
N VAL A 82 2.17 0.16 4.20
CA VAL A 82 3.13 1.15 3.68
C VAL A 82 4.52 0.53 3.61
N LEU A 83 5.21 0.76 2.48
CA LEU A 83 6.60 0.37 2.28
C LEU A 83 7.46 1.62 2.38
N THR A 84 8.51 1.60 3.19
CA THR A 84 9.37 2.77 3.35
C THR A 84 10.80 2.39 3.68
N ALA A 85 11.76 3.20 3.20
CA ALA A 85 13.14 3.09 3.61
C ALA A 85 13.43 3.87 4.90
N HIS A 86 12.47 4.66 5.37
CA HIS A 86 12.63 5.50 6.55
C HIS A 86 12.24 4.76 7.83
N ARG A 87 13.22 4.56 8.72
CA ARG A 87 13.01 3.92 10.02
C ARG A 87 12.79 4.98 11.09
N ASP A 88 11.73 5.77 10.92
CA ASP A 88 11.38 6.84 11.84
C ASP A 88 10.15 6.40 12.65
N PHE A 89 10.34 6.25 13.96
CA PHE A 89 9.29 5.79 14.86
C PHE A 89 8.07 6.74 14.86
N GLU A 90 8.31 8.04 14.83
CA GLU A 90 7.21 9.02 14.84
C GLU A 90 6.38 8.96 13.55
N VAL A 91 7.03 8.75 12.41
CA VAL A 91 6.34 8.57 11.13
C VAL A 91 5.50 7.30 11.15
N THR A 92 6.08 6.18 11.61
CA THR A 92 5.37 4.91 11.72
C THR A 92 4.15 5.05 12.63
N LYS A 93 4.31 5.72 13.76
CA LYS A 93 3.22 5.95 14.71
C LYS A 93 2.09 6.77 14.08
N ARG A 94 2.42 7.81 13.31
CA ARG A 94 1.42 8.61 12.59
C ARG A 94 0.69 7.79 11.53
N LEU A 95 1.39 6.95 10.80
CA LEU A 95 0.78 6.10 9.79
C LEU A 95 -0.23 5.14 10.42
N HIS A 96 0.11 4.53 11.53
CA HIS A 96 -0.83 3.67 12.27
C HIS A 96 -2.06 4.45 12.74
N ALA A 97 -1.87 5.69 13.19
CA ALA A 97 -2.99 6.55 13.58
C ALA A 97 -3.91 6.90 12.40
N MET A 98 -3.40 6.84 11.18
CA MET A 98 -4.17 7.03 9.94
C MET A 98 -4.78 5.74 9.40
N GLY A 99 -4.79 4.67 10.19
CA GLY A 99 -5.41 3.41 9.79
C GLY A 99 -4.50 2.45 9.03
N VAL A 100 -3.21 2.76 8.86
CA VAL A 100 -2.27 1.84 8.23
C VAL A 100 -2.08 0.64 9.14
N ALA A 101 -2.32 -0.56 8.60
CA ALA A 101 -2.25 -1.79 9.38
C ALA A 101 -0.82 -2.21 9.69
N GLU A 102 0.08 -2.00 8.73
CA GLU A 102 1.47 -2.41 8.89
C GLU A 102 2.39 -1.54 8.05
N VAL A 103 3.59 -1.27 8.58
CA VAL A 103 4.66 -0.56 7.88
C VAL A 103 5.82 -1.52 7.71
N LEU A 104 6.28 -1.70 6.49
CA LEU A 104 7.36 -2.62 6.16
C LEU A 104 8.57 -1.82 5.68
N PHE A 105 9.72 -2.06 6.30
CA PHE A 105 10.93 -1.30 6.00
C PHE A 105 11.74 -1.92 4.89
N LYS A 106 12.15 -1.12 3.93
CA LYS A 106 13.03 -1.52 2.84
C LYS A 106 14.49 -1.49 3.29
N PRO A 107 15.35 -2.39 2.82
CA PRO A 107 15.04 -3.53 1.97
C PRO A 107 14.46 -4.69 2.79
N PHE A 108 13.63 -5.51 2.17
CA PHE A 108 13.04 -6.69 2.81
C PHE A 108 13.11 -7.89 1.87
N GLU A 109 13.12 -9.09 2.46
CA GLU A 109 13.05 -10.32 1.71
C GLU A 109 11.63 -10.52 1.15
N PRO A 110 11.49 -11.11 -0.04
CA PRO A 110 10.16 -11.36 -0.61
C PRO A 110 9.22 -12.12 0.31
N GLN A 111 9.77 -13.07 1.09
CA GLN A 111 8.96 -13.84 2.03
C GLN A 111 8.39 -12.97 3.15
N ILE A 112 9.12 -11.95 3.58
CA ILE A 112 8.64 -11.01 4.59
C ILE A 112 7.43 -10.22 4.08
N LEU A 113 7.48 -9.80 2.82
CA LEU A 113 6.35 -9.12 2.18
C LEU A 113 5.13 -10.04 2.11
N VAL A 114 5.32 -11.27 1.63
CA VAL A 114 4.24 -12.25 1.50
C VAL A 114 3.58 -12.50 2.86
N GLU A 115 4.38 -12.70 3.91
CA GLU A 115 3.87 -12.93 5.26
C GLU A 115 3.12 -11.72 5.81
N ALA A 116 3.64 -10.52 5.57
CA ALA A 116 2.98 -9.28 6.01
C ALA A 116 1.62 -9.12 5.35
N VAL A 117 1.54 -9.37 4.05
CA VAL A 117 0.28 -9.28 3.29
C VAL A 117 -0.72 -10.30 3.80
N ARG A 118 -0.31 -11.54 4.01
CA ARG A 118 -1.20 -12.59 4.56
C ARG A 118 -1.72 -12.19 5.94
N ARG A 119 -0.85 -11.66 6.78
CA ARG A 119 -1.20 -11.23 8.13
C ARG A 119 -2.22 -10.09 8.11
N VAL A 120 -2.01 -9.09 7.27
CA VAL A 120 -2.91 -7.95 7.15
C VAL A 120 -4.27 -8.39 6.60
N LEU A 121 -4.29 -9.25 5.59
CA LEU A 121 -5.55 -9.72 4.99
C LEU A 121 -6.33 -10.64 5.94
N ALA A 122 -5.66 -11.35 6.84
CA ALA A 122 -6.31 -12.23 7.80
C ALA A 122 -6.92 -11.47 8.98
N GLY A 123 -6.38 -10.31 9.29
CA GLY A 123 -6.86 -9.48 10.40
C GLY A 123 -8.07 -8.64 10.05
#